data_ef2fae11608124170a5aeb177e204b26
#
_entry.id   ef2fae11608124170a5aeb177e204b26
#
_cell.length_a   1.000
_cell.length_b   1.000
_cell.length_c   1.000
_cell.angle_alpha   90.00
_cell.angle_beta   90.00
_cell.angle_gamma   90.00
#
_symmetry.space_group_name_H-M   'P 1'
#
loop_
_entity.id
_entity.type
_entity.pdbx_description
1 polymer ?
#
loop_
_entity_poly.entity_id
_entity_poly.type
_entity_poly.pdbx_seq_one_letter_code
_entity_poly.pdbx_strand_id
1 'polypeptide(L)' 'MFKFLKFYLDMVDFIYRNESKLMVILRCIGPEKFFLERAIFPSEDLAFLAPKGSKVEIWGNELYGPRLEQRITIQDSFS' A
#
# COMPACT_ATOMS: atom_id res chain seq x y z
N MET A 1 6.97 22.78 -11.84
CA MET A 1 6.90 21.76 -12.89
C MET A 1 7.92 20.66 -12.72
N PHE A 2 9.19 21.00 -12.53
CA PHE A 2 10.22 19.97 -12.36
C PHE A 2 10.00 19.13 -11.14
N LYS A 3 9.50 19.73 -10.05
CA LYS A 3 9.23 19.00 -8.83
C LYS A 3 8.15 17.94 -9.05
N PHE A 4 7.12 18.30 -9.81
CA PHE A 4 6.05 17.39 -10.12
C PHE A 4 6.56 16.21 -10.96
N LEU A 5 7.36 16.50 -11.97
CA LEU A 5 7.91 15.48 -12.84
C LEU A 5 8.81 14.52 -12.08
N LYS A 6 9.62 15.04 -11.16
CA LYS A 6 10.48 14.20 -10.34
C LYS A 6 9.67 13.27 -9.48
N PHE A 7 8.58 13.78 -8.89
CA PHE A 7 7.71 12.97 -8.07
C PHE A 7 7.12 11.80 -8.86
N TYR A 8 6.69 12.08 -10.08
CA TYR A 8 6.13 11.04 -10.93
C TYR A 8 7.17 9.96 -11.26
N LEU A 9 8.41 10.37 -11.50
CA LEU A 9 9.46 9.41 -11.82
C LEU A 9 9.86 8.53 -10.64
N ASP A 10 9.51 8.94 -9.43
CA ASP A 10 9.81 8.17 -8.23
C ASP A 10 8.68 7.22 -7.84
N MET A 11 7.71 7.03 -8.71
CA MET A 11 6.61 6.11 -8.46
C MET A 11 7.04 4.67 -8.71
N VAL A 12 6.53 3.78 -7.89
CA VAL A 12 6.88 2.36 -7.93
C VAL A 12 5.60 1.55 -8.00
N ASP A 13 5.59 0.53 -8.87
CA ASP A 13 4.50 -0.43 -8.92
C ASP A 13 4.49 -1.30 -7.68
N PHE A 14 3.31 -1.49 -7.11
CA PHE A 14 3.13 -2.35 -5.95
C PHE A 14 1.88 -3.19 -6.17
N ILE A 15 1.97 -4.47 -5.86
CA ILE A 15 0.84 -5.39 -5.97
C ILE A 15 0.72 -6.13 -4.65
N TYR A 16 -0.50 -6.17 -4.13
CA TYR A 16 -0.81 -6.94 -2.94
C TYR A 16 -1.97 -7.88 -3.22
N ARG A 17 -1.83 -9.13 -2.80
CA ARG A 17 -2.90 -10.10 -2.90
C ARG A 17 -3.31 -10.53 -1.51
N ASN A 18 -4.62 -10.51 -1.24
CA ASN A 18 -5.15 -10.98 0.04
C ASN A 18 -5.30 -12.49 -0.01
N GLU A 19 -4.35 -13.20 0.56
CA GLU A 19 -4.39 -14.66 0.62
C GLU A 19 -5.04 -15.18 1.90
N SER A 20 -5.54 -14.29 2.73
CA SER A 20 -6.23 -14.70 3.94
C SER A 20 -7.69 -15.03 3.63
N LYS A 21 -8.39 -15.50 4.64
CA LYS A 21 -9.80 -15.86 4.49
C LYS A 21 -10.74 -14.73 4.85
N LEU A 22 -10.21 -13.59 5.28
CA LEU A 22 -11.01 -12.45 5.71
C LEU A 22 -10.60 -11.22 4.95
N MET A 23 -11.53 -10.27 4.85
CA MET A 23 -11.25 -8.97 4.25
C MET A 23 -10.17 -8.26 5.04
N VAL A 24 -9.29 -7.56 4.34
CA VAL A 24 -8.29 -6.70 4.97
C VAL A 24 -8.44 -5.29 4.42
N ILE A 25 -7.90 -4.33 5.16
CA ILE A 25 -7.80 -2.95 4.70
C ILE A 25 -6.34 -2.67 4.41
N LEU A 26 -6.06 -2.26 3.19
CA LEU A 26 -4.74 -1.80 2.81
C LEU A 26 -4.72 -0.30 2.89
N ARG A 27 -3.72 0.24 3.59
CA ARG A 27 -3.52 1.67 3.71
C ARG A 27 -2.10 1.99 3.27
N CYS A 28 -1.95 2.91 2.33
CA CYS A 28 -0.65 3.34 1.86
C CYS A 28 -0.48 4.82 2.12
N ILE A 29 0.59 5.19 2.81
CA ILE A 29 0.88 6.56 3.20
C ILE A 29 2.28 6.89 2.69
N GLY A 30 2.38 7.96 1.94
CA GLY A 30 3.65 8.30 1.32
C GLY A 30 3.97 9.78 1.33
N PRO A 31 5.10 10.12 0.69
CA PRO A 31 5.51 11.51 0.55
C PRO A 31 4.50 12.32 -0.25
N GLU A 32 4.56 13.65 -0.10
CA GLU A 32 3.73 14.57 -0.85
C GLU A 32 2.25 14.31 -0.63
N LYS A 33 1.90 13.91 0.59
CA LYS A 33 0.51 13.68 0.99
C LYS A 33 -0.16 12.54 0.22
N PHE A 34 0.63 11.63 -0.33
CA PHE A 34 0.06 10.47 -0.99
C PHE A 34 -0.67 9.60 0.02
N PHE A 35 -1.89 9.21 -0.31
CA PHE A 35 -2.69 8.37 0.57
C PHE A 35 -3.64 7.51 -0.26
N LEU A 36 -3.67 6.22 0.04
CA LEU A 36 -4.58 5.28 -0.60
C LEU A 36 -5.10 4.34 0.47
N GLU A 37 -6.40 4.07 0.44
CA GLU A 37 -7.00 3.10 1.35
C GLU A 37 -8.02 2.28 0.60
N ARG A 38 -7.94 0.95 0.72
CA ARG A 38 -8.83 0.04 0.01
C ARG A 38 -9.14 -1.18 0.86
N ALA A 39 -10.39 -1.63 0.79
CA ALA A 39 -10.76 -2.93 1.31
C ALA A 39 -10.43 -3.97 0.25
N ILE A 40 -9.78 -5.06 0.65
CA ILE A 40 -9.39 -6.13 -0.26
C ILE A 40 -9.98 -7.42 0.28
N PHE A 41 -10.86 -8.02 -0.52
CA PHE A 41 -11.53 -9.25 -0.13
C PHE A 41 -10.62 -10.46 -0.40
N PRO A 42 -10.95 -11.62 0.19
CA PRO A 42 -10.12 -12.81 -0.02
C PRO A 42 -9.94 -13.11 -1.50
N SER A 43 -8.72 -13.44 -1.88
CA SER A 43 -8.31 -13.79 -3.25
C SER A 43 -8.27 -12.61 -4.21
N GLU A 44 -8.54 -11.40 -3.74
CA GLU A 44 -8.43 -10.22 -4.59
C GLU A 44 -7.02 -9.64 -4.59
N ASP A 45 -6.66 -9.04 -5.70
CA ASP A 45 -5.41 -8.30 -5.87
C ASP A 45 -5.69 -6.82 -5.90
N LEU A 46 -4.73 -6.03 -5.43
CA LEU A 46 -4.73 -4.60 -5.65
C LEU A 46 -3.37 -4.20 -6.20
N ALA A 47 -3.39 -3.58 -7.38
CA ALA A 47 -2.17 -3.07 -8.00
C ALA A 47 -2.27 -1.55 -8.07
N PHE A 48 -1.21 -0.86 -7.69
CA PHE A 48 -1.21 0.59 -7.72
C PHE A 48 0.21 1.13 -7.78
N LEU A 49 0.31 2.40 -8.15
CA LEU A 49 1.57 3.12 -8.13
C LEU A 49 1.64 3.97 -6.89
N ALA A 50 2.78 3.96 -6.22
CA ALA A 50 2.99 4.79 -5.04
C ALA A 50 4.40 5.35 -5.04
N PRO A 51 4.60 6.50 -4.39
CA PRO A 51 5.94 7.07 -4.31
C PRO A 51 6.89 6.13 -3.56
N LYS A 52 8.10 6.07 -4.03
CA LYS A 52 9.16 5.33 -3.34
C LYS A 52 9.25 5.81 -1.90
N GLY A 53 9.36 4.88 -0.97
CA GLY A 53 9.41 5.19 0.45
C GLY A 53 8.06 5.21 1.13
N SER A 54 6.97 5.01 0.38
CA SER A 54 5.65 4.92 1.00
C SER A 54 5.57 3.70 1.89
N LYS A 55 4.72 3.80 2.90
CA LYS A 55 4.46 2.69 3.84
C LYS A 55 3.12 2.10 3.53
N VAL A 56 3.09 0.79 3.33
CA VAL A 56 1.86 0.04 3.15
C VAL A 56 1.55 -0.70 4.43
N GLU A 57 0.35 -0.52 4.93
CA GLU A 57 -0.13 -1.21 6.12
C GLU A 57 -1.29 -2.10 5.74
N ILE A 58 -1.27 -3.32 6.24
CA ILE A 58 -2.36 -4.27 6.04
C ILE A 58 -3.03 -4.45 7.40
N TRP A 59 -4.30 -4.12 7.46
CA TRP A 59 -5.08 -4.18 8.69
C TRP A 59 -6.13 -5.28 8.58
N GLY A 60 -6.10 -6.20 9.51
CA GLY A 60 -7.15 -7.19 9.64
C GLY A 60 -8.23 -6.70 10.58
N ASN A 61 -9.37 -7.37 10.55
CA ASN A 61 -10.49 -7.04 11.41
C ASN A 61 -10.77 -8.23 12.32
N GLU A 62 -10.39 -8.09 13.58
CA GLU A 62 -10.56 -9.16 14.55
C GLU A 62 -11.69 -8.84 15.52
N LEU A 63 -11.98 -9.79 16.38
CA LEU A 63 -13.07 -9.68 17.34
C LEU A 63 -12.98 -8.42 18.19
N TYR A 64 -11.77 -8.00 18.51
CA TYR A 64 -11.54 -6.86 19.40
C TYR A 64 -11.16 -5.60 18.63
N GLY A 65 -11.39 -5.56 17.32
CA GLY A 65 -11.15 -4.38 16.51
C GLY A 65 -10.05 -4.58 15.48
N PRO A 66 -9.69 -3.51 14.76
CA PRO A 66 -8.67 -3.59 13.71
C PRO A 66 -7.31 -3.94 14.29
N ARG A 67 -6.56 -4.73 13.55
CA ARG A 67 -5.23 -5.13 13.98
C ARG A 67 -4.26 -4.96 12.82
N LEU A 68 -3.15 -4.26 13.07
CA LEU A 68 -2.10 -4.14 12.08
C LEU A 68 -1.40 -5.48 11.95
N GLU A 69 -1.45 -6.06 10.74
CA GLU A 69 -0.88 -7.38 10.49
C GLU A 69 0.45 -7.31 9.79
N GLN A 70 0.65 -6.28 8.95
CA GLN A 70 1.84 -6.20 8.14
C GLN A 70 2.14 -4.75 7.79
N ARG A 71 3.41 -4.40 7.77
CA ARG A 71 3.86 -3.09 7.32
C ARG A 71 5.01 -3.28 6.34
N ILE A 72 4.88 -2.70 5.17
CA ILE A 72 5.84 -2.86 4.09
C ILE A 72 6.27 -1.49 3.62
N THR A 73 7.57 -1.30 3.42
CA THR A 73 8.07 -0.06 2.81
C THR A 73 8.26 -0.32 1.32
N ILE A 74 7.67 0.54 0.50
CA ILE A 74 7.78 0.43 -0.95
C ILE A 74 9.16 0.91 -1.38
N GLN A 75 9.90 0.03 -2.02
CA GLN A 75 11.25 0.34 -2.50
C GLN A 75 11.39 -0.07 -3.94
N ASP A 76 12.37 0.54 -4.59
CA ASP A 76 12.71 0.18 -5.94
C ASP A 76 13.17 -1.26 -5.97
N SER A 77 12.75 -2.01 -7.00
CA SER A 77 13.08 -3.42 -7.12
C SER A 77 14.57 -3.65 -7.34
N PHE A 78 15.31 -2.62 -7.68
CA PHE A 78 16.75 -2.73 -7.90
C PHE A 78 17.59 -2.32 -6.70
N SER A 79 16.97 -1.93 -5.64
CA SER A 79 17.68 -1.47 -4.45
C SER A 79 18.16 -2.63 -3.58
#